data_826925c6e4f3ac244418e782ef8a5d06
#
_entry.id   826925c6e4f3ac244418e782ef8a5d06
#
_cell.length_a   1.000
_cell.length_b   1.000
_cell.length_c   1.000
_cell.angle_alpha   90.00
_cell.angle_beta   90.00
_cell.angle_gamma   90.00
#
_symmetry.space_group_name_H-M   'P 1'
#
loop_
_entity.id
_entity.type
_entity.pdbx_description
1 polymer ?
#
loop_
_entity_poly.entity_id
_entity_poly.type
_entity_poly.pdbx_seq_one_letter_code
_entity_poly.pdbx_strand_id
1 'polypeptide(L)'
;MKPYQVTKDFEAALCEYTGAPFAVSLNSCTAALLLAIKWAGWHGLGYPFFEVTNLSSRFVVGIPRRTYISVPMSIIRAGGKIEWLDEDWRGCYQLKPLPV
;
A
#
# COMPACT_ATOMS: atom_id res chain seq x y z
N MET A 1 16.19 18.73 -22.70
CA MET A 1 15.17 17.88 -22.06
C MET A 1 14.87 18.42 -20.67
N LYS A 2 13.62 18.62 -20.37
CA LYS A 2 13.23 19.04 -19.02
C LYS A 2 13.41 17.87 -18.04
N PRO A 3 13.93 18.13 -16.84
CA PRO A 3 14.02 17.07 -15.82
C PRO A 3 12.64 16.44 -15.56
N TYR A 4 12.63 15.14 -15.39
CA TYR A 4 11.43 14.35 -15.09
C TYR A 4 10.35 14.33 -16.19
N GLN A 5 10.67 14.76 -17.40
CA GLN A 5 9.67 14.73 -18.47
C GLN A 5 9.24 13.31 -18.81
N VAL A 6 10.17 12.35 -18.83
CA VAL A 6 9.86 10.93 -19.07
C VAL A 6 8.92 10.41 -18.00
N THR A 7 9.15 10.76 -16.74
CA THR A 7 8.30 10.36 -15.63
C THR A 7 6.88 10.93 -15.78
N LYS A 8 6.76 12.19 -16.13
CA LYS A 8 5.45 12.83 -16.34
C LYS A 8 4.70 12.21 -17.52
N ASP A 9 5.40 11.91 -18.59
CA ASP A 9 4.79 11.28 -19.77
C ASP A 9 4.30 9.87 -19.43
N PHE A 10 5.07 9.11 -18.67
CA PHE A 10 4.69 7.78 -18.19
C PHE A 10 3.45 7.85 -17.30
N GLU A 11 3.42 8.77 -16.35
CA GLU A 11 2.28 8.94 -15.45
C GLU A 11 1.02 9.33 -16.21
N ALA A 12 1.14 10.22 -17.20
CA ALA A 12 0.02 10.61 -18.05
C ALA A 12 -0.51 9.43 -18.88
N ALA A 13 0.39 8.61 -19.41
CA ALA A 13 0.02 7.43 -20.17
C ALA A 13 -0.72 6.40 -19.28
N LEU A 14 -0.29 6.24 -18.04
CA LEU A 14 -0.97 5.37 -17.09
C LEU A 14 -2.37 5.87 -16.74
N CYS A 15 -2.53 7.17 -16.55
CA CYS A 15 -3.84 7.77 -16.30
C CYS A 15 -4.79 7.52 -17.48
N GLU A 16 -4.30 7.70 -18.70
CA GLU A 16 -5.08 7.44 -19.90
C GLU A 16 -5.47 5.97 -20.02
N TYR A 17 -4.53 5.06 -19.77
CA TYR A 17 -4.76 3.63 -19.88
C TYR A 17 -5.73 3.11 -18.82
N THR A 18 -5.58 3.54 -17.57
CA THR A 18 -6.37 3.03 -16.44
C THR A 18 -7.66 3.81 -16.19
N GLY A 19 -7.75 5.02 -16.71
CA GLY A 19 -8.88 5.92 -16.41
C GLY A 19 -8.74 6.63 -15.06
N ALA A 20 -7.64 6.44 -14.34
CA ALA A 20 -7.41 7.10 -13.06
C ALA A 20 -7.14 8.61 -13.28
N PRO A 21 -7.62 9.49 -12.39
CA PRO A 21 -7.39 10.93 -12.53
C PRO A 21 -5.94 11.33 -12.28
N PHE A 22 -5.21 10.56 -11.48
CA PHE A 22 -3.82 10.85 -11.12
C PHE A 22 -3.00 9.57 -11.08
N ALA A 23 -1.71 9.70 -11.31
CA ALA A 23 -0.75 8.60 -11.16
C ALA A 23 0.56 9.16 -10.65
N VAL A 24 1.20 8.45 -9.75
CA VAL A 24 2.52 8.78 -9.21
C VAL A 24 3.41 7.56 -9.37
N SER A 25 4.50 7.72 -10.12
CA SER A 25 5.46 6.65 -10.30
C SER A 25 6.47 6.63 -9.16
N LEU A 26 6.92 5.42 -8.81
CA LEU A 26 7.89 5.20 -7.74
C LEU A 26 8.99 4.27 -8.24
N ASN A 27 10.08 4.22 -7.50
CA ASN A 27 11.24 3.45 -7.91
C ASN A 27 11.13 1.94 -7.63
N SER A 28 10.11 1.51 -6.90
CA SER A 28 9.91 0.10 -6.60
C SER A 28 8.47 -0.19 -6.20
N CYS A 29 8.05 -1.42 -6.39
CA CYS A 29 6.75 -1.89 -5.94
C CYS A 29 6.65 -1.88 -4.41
N THR A 30 7.75 -2.17 -3.71
CA THR A 30 7.79 -2.12 -2.25
C THR A 30 7.49 -0.71 -1.73
N ALA A 31 8.05 0.32 -2.35
CA ALA A 31 7.78 1.70 -1.98
C ALA A 31 6.31 2.07 -2.26
N ALA A 32 5.78 1.64 -3.40
CA ALA A 32 4.37 1.86 -3.74
C ALA A 32 3.43 1.19 -2.74
N LEU A 33 3.76 -0.04 -2.36
CA LEU A 33 2.98 -0.80 -1.39
C LEU A 33 2.98 -0.11 -0.02
N LEU A 34 4.13 0.36 0.42
CA LEU A 34 4.26 1.09 1.69
C LEU A 34 3.37 2.34 1.72
N LEU A 35 3.41 3.15 0.66
CA LEU A 35 2.60 4.36 0.59
C LEU A 35 1.11 4.05 0.51
N ALA A 36 0.73 3.04 -0.27
CA ALA A 36 -0.67 2.63 -0.39
C ALA A 36 -1.22 2.11 0.93
N ILE A 37 -0.48 1.28 1.64
CA ILE A 37 -0.88 0.74 2.94
C ILE A 37 -0.99 1.88 3.96
N LYS A 38 -0.02 2.76 3.99
CA LYS A 38 -0.01 3.87 4.94
C LYS A 38 -1.21 4.79 4.72
N TRP A 39 -1.50 5.14 3.48
CA TRP A 39 -2.65 5.97 3.16
C TRP A 39 -3.96 5.25 3.47
N ALA A 40 -4.13 4.02 2.99
CA ALA A 40 -5.37 3.27 3.17
C ALA A 40 -5.61 2.91 4.65
N GLY A 41 -4.56 2.57 5.39
CA GLY A 41 -4.67 2.22 6.79
C GLY A 41 -5.07 3.40 7.65
N TRP A 42 -4.40 4.54 7.47
CA TRP A 42 -4.65 5.72 8.32
C TRP A 42 -5.86 6.53 7.88
N HIS A 43 -6.07 6.68 6.56
CA HIS A 43 -7.18 7.49 6.03
C HIS A 43 -8.40 6.64 5.69
N GLY A 44 -8.18 5.51 5.04
CA GLY A 44 -9.27 4.66 4.57
C GLY A 44 -10.03 3.97 5.69
N LEU A 45 -9.37 3.66 6.80
CA LEU A 45 -9.99 3.04 7.97
C LEU A 45 -10.35 4.04 9.07
N GLY A 46 -10.13 5.34 8.84
CA GLY A 46 -10.51 6.37 9.81
C GLY A 46 -9.60 6.51 11.01
N TYR A 47 -8.41 5.90 10.99
CA TYR A 47 -7.46 6.04 12.08
C TYR A 47 -6.79 7.41 12.06
N PRO A 48 -6.53 8.03 13.24
CA PRO A 48 -5.84 9.32 13.29
C PRO A 48 -4.39 9.19 12.87
N PHE A 49 -3.96 10.08 11.97
CA PHE A 49 -2.62 10.03 11.37
C PHE A 49 -1.50 10.32 12.38
N PHE A 50 -1.78 11.13 13.40
CA PHE A 50 -0.76 11.66 14.29
C PHE A 50 -0.72 11.07 15.70
N GLU A 51 -1.66 10.21 16.07
CA GLU A 51 -1.82 9.80 17.46
C GLU A 51 -1.67 8.31 17.70
N VAL A 52 -0.70 7.68 17.06
CA VAL A 52 -0.42 6.28 17.35
C VAL A 52 0.57 6.20 18.51
N THR A 53 0.04 6.32 19.71
CA THR A 53 0.83 6.29 20.93
C THR A 53 0.89 4.90 21.56
N ASN A 54 0.02 3.98 21.15
CA ASN A 54 0.06 2.60 21.63
C ASN A 54 -0.35 1.61 20.53
N LEU A 55 -0.02 0.34 20.77
CA LEU A 55 -0.25 -0.74 19.81
C LEU A 55 -1.73 -1.01 19.52
N SER A 56 -2.60 -0.74 20.50
CA SER A 56 -4.04 -0.98 20.33
C SER A 56 -4.70 -0.01 19.37
N SER A 57 -4.07 1.13 19.11
CA SER A 57 -4.58 2.15 18.19
C SER A 57 -4.17 1.92 16.73
N ARG A 58 -3.37 0.90 16.45
CA ARG A 58 -2.87 0.64 15.09
C ARG A 58 -3.92 -0.10 14.27
N PHE A 59 -3.99 0.23 12.99
CA PHE A 59 -4.82 -0.52 12.06
C PHE A 59 -4.27 -1.94 11.87
N VAL A 60 -5.15 -2.88 11.58
CA VAL A 60 -4.81 -4.30 11.42
C VAL A 60 -5.02 -4.70 9.97
N VAL A 61 -4.04 -5.39 9.39
CA VAL A 61 -4.10 -5.86 8.01
C VAL A 61 -3.97 -7.38 8.01
N GLY A 62 -4.94 -8.05 7.40
CA GLY A 62 -4.94 -9.50 7.25
C GLY A 62 -4.22 -9.90 5.95
N ILE A 63 -3.23 -10.79 6.07
CA ILE A 63 -2.45 -11.30 4.93
C ILE A 63 -2.28 -12.81 5.06
N PRO A 64 -2.11 -13.52 3.94
CA PRO A 64 -1.80 -14.93 3.97
C PRO A 64 -0.47 -15.20 4.66
N ARG A 65 -0.34 -16.35 5.30
CA ARG A 65 0.92 -16.74 5.97
C ARG A 65 2.06 -16.92 4.98
N ARG A 66 1.75 -17.42 3.80
CA ARG A 66 2.74 -17.61 2.73
C ARG A 66 2.73 -16.38 1.83
N THR A 67 3.67 -15.48 2.05
CA THR A 67 3.77 -14.25 1.28
C THR A 67 5.22 -13.79 1.19
N TYR A 68 5.49 -12.86 0.26
CA TYR A 68 6.82 -12.27 0.14
C TYR A 68 7.11 -11.38 1.34
N ILE A 69 8.33 -11.43 1.85
CA ILE A 69 8.71 -10.77 3.11
C ILE A 69 8.48 -9.26 3.11
N SER A 70 8.55 -8.60 1.95
CA SER A 70 8.34 -7.16 1.87
C SER A 70 6.92 -6.74 2.24
N VAL A 71 5.92 -7.63 2.11
CA VAL A 71 4.52 -7.32 2.42
C VAL A 71 4.33 -7.10 3.92
N PRO A 72 4.65 -8.06 4.82
CA PRO A 72 4.53 -7.81 6.25
C PRO A 72 5.44 -6.69 6.74
N MET A 73 6.64 -6.57 6.17
CA MET A 73 7.56 -5.49 6.53
C MET A 73 6.98 -4.12 6.20
N SER A 74 6.32 -3.99 5.05
CA SER A 74 5.67 -2.74 4.66
C SER A 74 4.51 -2.38 5.58
N ILE A 75 3.74 -3.36 6.02
CA ILE A 75 2.64 -3.14 6.97
C ILE A 75 3.16 -2.62 8.30
N ILE A 76 4.19 -3.24 8.84
CA ILE A 76 4.82 -2.83 10.09
C ILE A 76 5.41 -1.42 9.95
N ARG A 77 6.10 -1.17 8.86
CA ARG A 77 6.71 0.13 8.59
C ARG A 77 5.69 1.25 8.42
N ALA A 78 4.51 0.91 7.89
CA ALA A 78 3.40 1.86 7.76
C ALA A 78 2.71 2.15 9.10
N GLY A 79 3.05 1.42 10.15
CA GLY A 79 2.47 1.59 11.48
C GLY A 79 1.30 0.66 11.78
N GLY A 80 1.06 -0.34 10.95
CA GLY A 80 -0.02 -1.29 11.14
C GLY A 80 0.39 -2.54 11.91
N LYS A 81 -0.60 -3.35 12.23
CA LYS A 81 -0.43 -4.69 12.79
C LYS A 81 -0.79 -5.73 11.74
N ILE A 82 -0.18 -6.90 11.86
CA ILE A 82 -0.44 -8.00 10.94
C ILE A 82 -1.37 -9.01 11.60
N GLU A 83 -2.38 -9.44 10.84
CA GLU A 83 -3.19 -10.60 11.17
C GLU A 83 -2.86 -11.69 10.15
N TRP A 84 -2.30 -12.80 10.60
CA TRP A 84 -1.93 -13.91 9.74
C TRP A 84 -3.17 -14.74 9.43
N LEU A 85 -3.52 -14.83 8.14
CA LEU A 85 -4.66 -15.59 7.67
C LEU A 85 -4.20 -16.92 7.09
N ASP A 86 -4.94 -17.97 7.41
CA ASP A 86 -4.66 -19.31 6.86
C ASP A 86 -5.40 -19.46 5.53
N GLU A 87 -4.91 -18.77 4.52
CA GLU A 87 -5.50 -18.74 3.18
C GLU A 87 -4.50 -19.19 2.13
N ASP A 88 -4.99 -19.93 1.13
CA ASP A 88 -4.24 -20.17 -0.08
C ASP A 88 -4.53 -19.07 -1.10
N TRP A 89 -3.52 -18.73 -1.91
CA TRP A 89 -3.69 -17.73 -2.94
C TRP A 89 -2.88 -18.09 -4.18
N ARG A 90 -3.34 -17.62 -5.33
CA ARG A 90 -2.65 -17.76 -6.62
C ARG A 90 -2.69 -16.44 -7.35
N GLY A 91 -1.55 -16.04 -7.92
CA GLY A 91 -1.42 -14.81 -8.67
C GLY A 91 -1.40 -13.56 -7.81
N CYS A 92 -2.51 -13.22 -7.21
CA CYS A 92 -2.61 -12.04 -6.36
C CYS A 92 -3.54 -12.28 -5.17
N TYR A 93 -3.43 -11.41 -4.18
CA TYR A 93 -4.31 -11.41 -3.02
C TYR A 93 -4.48 -9.98 -2.51
N GLN A 94 -5.53 -9.75 -1.75
CA GLN A 94 -5.84 -8.46 -1.19
C GLN A 94 -5.38 -8.36 0.26
N LEU A 95 -4.88 -7.19 0.64
CA LEU A 95 -4.50 -6.88 2.03
C LEU A 95 -5.76 -6.44 2.77
N LYS A 96 -6.40 -7.35 3.46
CA LYS A 96 -7.72 -7.13 4.06
C LYS A 96 -7.64 -6.31 5.35
N PRO A 97 -8.53 -5.34 5.58
CA PRO A 97 -9.64 -4.94 4.70
C PRO A 97 -9.30 -3.78 3.76
N LEU A 98 -8.03 -3.52 3.52
CA LEU A 98 -7.59 -2.40 2.68
C LEU A 98 -7.96 -2.63 1.21
N PRO A 99 -8.16 -1.54 0.43
CA PRO A 99 -8.40 -1.65 -1.01
C PRO A 99 -7.11 -1.85 -1.82
N VAL A 100 -6.18 -2.62 -1.29
CA VAL A 100 -4.83 -2.84 -1.87
C VAL A 100 -4.62 -4.31 -2.16
#